data_edc8fcee063acff6b006c3c1f0641f66
#
_entry.id   edc8fcee063acff6b006c3c1f0641f66
#
_cell.length_a   1.000
_cell.length_b   1.000
_cell.length_c   1.000
_cell.angle_alpha   90.00
_cell.angle_beta   90.00
_cell.angle_gamma   90.00
#
_symmetry.space_group_name_H-M   'P 1'
#
loop_
_entity.id
_entity.type
_entity.pdbx_description
1 polymer ?
#
loop_
_entity_poly.entity_id
_entity_poly.type
_entity_poly.pdbx_seq_one_letter_code
_entity_poly.pdbx_strand_id
1 'polypeptide(L)'
;MTRALRLTVVGACLMALGSVPVHAQSSWLSGYLQTAPLFSAATDLTDSNASNFSRFRLTTRPVLGSLAFEVAYEHALTLQQRGANTGFGLGAVPSGGEWFDLESTVEEGEHVRWRHRFDRFNVGWSPSRSMDLTVGRQAVSWGTTLFLTPADPFLPFSPSDPFRQFRGGVDAGRLRLYPGPLSSLDLVVRPTATAMGEELTALLRGLTTWKNWELSGWGGTLYGDRAGALGAAGAVGVWAVRVEAVIREIRGRVIGRGSLGLDRILQVGGRDLFVVLEYQRDGLAAAGPSAYLDILQSPEFQRGELQVLGRDEAVLQASYQFHPLWSVGGLWLWNLNDRSALLAPSLAYSAGNEVSISGGIYIGLGDSAITLERPLPSEFGLAGTTGFASLSWFF
;
A
#
# COMPACT_ATOMS: atom_id res chain seq x y z
N MET A 1 -9.22 4.96 -36.42
CA MET A 1 -8.01 5.73 -36.05
C MET A 1 -6.86 4.75 -35.90
N THR A 2 -5.79 4.90 -36.65
CA THR A 2 -4.68 3.95 -36.74
C THR A 2 -3.85 3.96 -35.43
N ARG A 3 -3.28 2.79 -35.02
CA ARG A 3 -2.45 2.61 -33.83
C ARG A 3 -1.35 3.67 -33.67
N ALA A 4 -0.78 4.15 -34.78
CA ALA A 4 0.23 5.21 -34.81
C ALA A 4 -0.30 6.55 -34.27
N LEU A 5 -1.55 6.90 -34.55
CA LEU A 5 -2.15 8.16 -34.14
C LEU A 5 -2.42 8.22 -32.63
N ARG A 6 -2.73 7.05 -32.01
CA ARG A 6 -2.96 6.97 -30.55
C ARG A 6 -1.67 7.10 -29.75
N LEU A 7 -0.56 6.51 -30.22
CA LEU A 7 0.77 6.68 -29.63
C LEU A 7 1.30 8.11 -29.77
N THR A 8 0.99 8.78 -30.88
CA THR A 8 1.40 10.17 -31.13
C THR A 8 0.62 11.15 -30.25
N VAL A 9 -0.65 10.90 -29.95
CA VAL A 9 -1.46 11.75 -29.06
C VAL A 9 -0.99 11.64 -27.60
N VAL A 10 -0.62 10.46 -27.13
CA VAL A 10 -0.06 10.27 -25.77
C VAL A 10 1.32 10.93 -25.68
N GLY A 11 2.16 10.80 -26.70
CA GLY A 11 3.47 11.48 -26.78
C GLY A 11 3.34 13.00 -26.87
N ALA A 12 2.35 13.52 -27.61
CA ALA A 12 2.11 14.95 -27.77
C ALA A 12 1.55 15.61 -26.49
N CYS A 13 0.71 14.91 -25.73
CA CYS A 13 0.27 15.38 -24.40
C CYS A 13 1.42 15.47 -23.40
N LEU A 14 2.38 14.56 -23.45
CA LEU A 14 3.59 14.61 -22.62
C LEU A 14 4.55 15.74 -22.99
N MET A 15 4.61 16.11 -24.28
CA MET A 15 5.46 17.23 -24.73
C MET A 15 4.83 18.60 -24.54
N ALA A 16 3.51 18.71 -24.51
CA ALA A 16 2.81 19.98 -24.28
C ALA A 16 2.89 20.48 -22.82
N LEU A 17 3.26 19.62 -21.87
CA LEU A 17 3.46 19.98 -20.46
C LEU A 17 4.85 20.59 -20.19
N GLY A 18 5.76 20.56 -21.16
CA GLY A 18 7.17 20.98 -20.99
C GLY A 18 7.43 22.49 -20.96
N SER A 19 6.43 23.38 -20.99
CA SER A 19 6.64 24.83 -21.04
C SER A 19 5.78 25.66 -20.07
N VAL A 20 5.19 25.03 -19.06
CA VAL A 20 4.53 25.81 -18.00
C VAL A 20 5.62 26.25 -17.02
N PRO A 21 5.88 27.56 -16.83
CA PRO A 21 6.78 28.01 -15.78
C PRO A 21 6.15 27.58 -14.44
N VAL A 22 6.78 26.64 -13.76
CA VAL A 22 6.37 26.22 -12.41
C VAL A 22 6.66 27.38 -11.47
N HIS A 23 5.65 28.20 -11.24
CA HIS A 23 5.64 29.12 -10.11
C HIS A 23 5.46 28.29 -8.85
N ALA A 24 6.17 28.70 -7.80
CA ALA A 24 6.19 28.06 -6.48
C ALA A 24 4.88 27.36 -6.15
N GLN A 25 4.97 26.08 -5.76
CA GLN A 25 3.84 25.20 -5.43
C GLN A 25 2.79 25.98 -4.65
N SER A 26 1.62 26.15 -5.24
CA SER A 26 0.50 26.72 -4.51
C SER A 26 0.19 25.76 -3.37
N SER A 27 0.18 26.23 -2.15
CA SER A 27 0.00 25.40 -0.94
C SER A 27 -1.31 24.59 -0.90
N TRP A 28 -2.24 24.85 -1.83
CA TRP A 28 -3.56 24.22 -1.94
C TRP A 28 -3.70 23.24 -3.11
N LEU A 29 -2.72 23.18 -4.06
CA LEU A 29 -2.74 22.31 -5.22
C LEU A 29 -1.38 21.60 -5.33
N SER A 30 -1.39 20.29 -5.50
CA SER A 30 -0.21 19.45 -5.74
C SER A 30 -0.58 18.25 -6.58
N GLY A 31 0.40 17.64 -7.22
CA GLY A 31 0.14 16.46 -8.03
C GLY A 31 1.42 15.73 -8.42
N TYR A 32 1.25 14.62 -9.12
CA TYR A 32 2.35 13.93 -9.76
C TYR A 32 1.89 13.18 -11.00
N LEU A 33 2.83 13.01 -11.90
CA LEU A 33 2.75 12.10 -13.04
C LEU A 33 3.83 11.04 -12.87
N GLN A 34 3.45 9.78 -12.95
CA GLN A 34 4.34 8.64 -12.91
C GLN A 34 4.12 7.79 -14.14
N THR A 35 5.20 7.30 -14.75
CA THR A 35 5.15 6.26 -15.78
C THR A 35 6.19 5.20 -15.47
N ALA A 36 5.83 3.95 -15.68
CA ALA A 36 6.67 2.81 -15.36
C ALA A 36 6.50 1.71 -16.42
N PRO A 37 7.43 1.60 -17.39
CA PRO A 37 7.56 0.41 -18.20
C PRO A 37 8.01 -0.78 -17.36
N LEU A 38 7.38 -1.93 -17.57
CA LEU A 38 7.67 -3.21 -16.93
C LEU A 38 7.88 -4.29 -18.00
N PHE A 39 8.78 -5.19 -17.70
CA PHE A 39 8.99 -6.40 -18.48
C PHE A 39 9.01 -7.60 -17.54
N SER A 40 8.06 -8.53 -17.73
CA SER A 40 7.97 -9.79 -16.99
C SER A 40 8.47 -10.92 -17.89
N ALA A 41 9.41 -11.71 -17.39
CA ALA A 41 9.88 -12.91 -18.08
C ALA A 41 8.80 -13.98 -18.11
N ALA A 42 8.88 -14.91 -19.05
CA ALA A 42 8.01 -16.06 -19.13
C ALA A 42 8.16 -16.95 -17.88
N THR A 43 7.08 -17.56 -17.47
CA THR A 43 7.01 -18.61 -16.42
C THR A 43 6.35 -19.85 -16.98
N ASP A 44 6.24 -20.91 -16.19
CA ASP A 44 5.48 -22.11 -16.59
C ASP A 44 3.99 -21.85 -16.84
N LEU A 45 3.45 -20.73 -16.28
CA LEU A 45 2.05 -20.36 -16.44
C LEU A 45 1.80 -19.24 -17.45
N THR A 46 2.79 -18.41 -17.71
CA THR A 46 2.60 -17.18 -18.46
C THR A 46 3.74 -16.94 -19.42
N ASP A 47 3.43 -16.47 -20.61
CA ASP A 47 4.41 -15.93 -21.54
C ASP A 47 5.02 -14.62 -21.02
N SER A 48 6.20 -14.26 -21.56
CA SER A 48 6.79 -12.94 -21.31
C SER A 48 5.84 -11.82 -21.71
N ASN A 49 5.77 -10.77 -20.92
CA ASN A 49 4.87 -9.64 -21.14
C ASN A 49 5.59 -8.32 -20.93
N ALA A 50 5.37 -7.38 -21.86
CA ALA A 50 5.75 -5.99 -21.69
C ALA A 50 4.51 -5.16 -21.39
N SER A 51 4.60 -4.34 -20.37
CA SER A 51 3.52 -3.43 -19.98
C SER A 51 4.04 -2.05 -19.61
N ASN A 52 3.18 -1.06 -19.62
CA ASN A 52 3.49 0.26 -19.10
C ASN A 52 2.35 0.72 -18.20
N PHE A 53 2.69 1.03 -16.96
CA PHE A 53 1.80 1.64 -16.00
C PHE A 53 2.03 3.15 -15.97
N SER A 54 0.96 3.93 -16.07
CA SER A 54 1.02 5.39 -15.93
C SER A 54 -0.05 5.86 -14.96
N ARG A 55 0.32 6.76 -14.05
CA ARG A 55 -0.58 7.37 -13.08
C ARG A 55 -0.42 8.88 -13.09
N PHE A 56 -1.54 9.56 -13.15
CA PHE A 56 -1.65 10.98 -12.89
C PHE A 56 -2.50 11.20 -11.66
N ARG A 57 -2.02 12.00 -10.71
CA ARG A 57 -2.76 12.38 -9.50
C ARG A 57 -2.74 13.89 -9.33
N LEU A 58 -3.91 14.45 -9.05
CA LEU A 58 -4.10 15.85 -8.69
C LEU A 58 -4.75 15.91 -7.31
N THR A 59 -4.17 16.68 -6.40
CA THR A 59 -4.67 16.85 -5.04
C THR A 59 -4.88 18.32 -4.74
N THR A 60 -6.05 18.67 -4.22
CA THR A 60 -6.37 20.02 -3.75
C THR A 60 -6.84 19.99 -2.30
N ARG A 61 -6.43 20.99 -1.50
CA ARG A 61 -6.73 21.09 -0.06
C ARG A 61 -7.13 22.51 0.33
N PRO A 62 -8.25 23.03 -0.15
CA PRO A 62 -8.72 24.36 0.24
C PRO A 62 -9.19 24.36 1.69
N VAL A 63 -8.93 25.48 2.40
CA VAL A 63 -9.32 25.70 3.78
C VAL A 63 -10.18 26.96 3.86
N LEU A 64 -11.34 26.87 4.49
CA LEU A 64 -12.33 27.96 4.70
C LEU A 64 -12.68 28.06 6.17
N GLY A 65 -11.97 28.90 6.91
CA GLY A 65 -12.17 29.03 8.36
C GLY A 65 -11.83 27.74 9.10
N SER A 66 -12.80 27.12 9.76
CA SER A 66 -12.65 25.85 10.48
C SER A 66 -12.92 24.62 9.58
N LEU A 67 -13.27 24.83 8.31
CA LEU A 67 -13.52 23.76 7.35
C LEU A 67 -12.29 23.56 6.44
N ALA A 68 -11.89 22.32 6.27
CA ALA A 68 -10.86 21.90 5.33
C ALA A 68 -11.45 20.85 4.38
N PHE A 69 -11.15 20.97 3.11
CA PHE A 69 -11.55 20.00 2.09
C PHE A 69 -10.32 19.29 1.56
N GLU A 70 -10.43 18.03 1.24
CA GLU A 70 -9.38 17.32 0.52
C GLU A 70 -10.02 16.55 -0.65
N VAL A 71 -9.55 16.85 -1.85
CA VAL A 71 -9.94 16.14 -3.07
C VAL A 71 -8.68 15.64 -3.74
N ALA A 72 -8.56 14.34 -3.97
CA ALA A 72 -7.48 13.76 -4.76
C ALA A 72 -8.08 12.89 -5.86
N TYR A 73 -7.81 13.28 -7.11
CA TYR A 73 -8.28 12.64 -8.31
C TYR A 73 -7.13 11.92 -9.01
N GLU A 74 -7.35 10.69 -9.42
CA GLU A 74 -6.35 9.85 -10.08
C GLU A 74 -6.85 9.32 -11.42
N HIS A 75 -5.95 9.31 -12.41
CA HIS A 75 -6.01 8.46 -13.58
C HIS A 75 -4.95 7.38 -13.49
N ALA A 76 -5.32 6.14 -13.77
CA ALA A 76 -4.41 5.01 -13.90
C ALA A 76 -4.63 4.35 -15.26
N LEU A 77 -3.59 4.33 -16.08
CA LEU A 77 -3.56 3.71 -17.39
C LEU A 77 -2.52 2.60 -17.40
N THR A 78 -2.94 1.39 -17.70
CA THR A 78 -2.05 0.26 -17.97
C THR A 78 -2.19 -0.14 -19.43
N LEU A 79 -1.07 -0.13 -20.13
CA LEU A 79 -0.94 -0.68 -21.47
C LEU A 79 -0.16 -1.98 -21.39
N GLN A 80 -0.60 -3.04 -22.02
CA GLN A 80 0.04 -4.35 -21.95
C GLN A 80 0.06 -5.03 -23.32
N GLN A 81 1.13 -5.77 -23.58
CA GLN A 81 1.31 -6.48 -24.84
C GLN A 81 0.35 -7.67 -24.95
N ARG A 82 0.10 -8.35 -23.82
CA ARG A 82 -0.77 -9.53 -23.72
C ARG A 82 -1.73 -9.36 -22.56
N GLY A 83 -2.94 -9.96 -22.68
CA GLY A 83 -3.99 -9.84 -21.67
C GLY A 83 -3.59 -10.41 -20.31
N ALA A 84 -4.11 -9.74 -19.33
CA ALA A 84 -4.39 -10.08 -17.93
C ALA A 84 -3.44 -10.97 -17.09
N ASN A 85 -2.21 -11.21 -17.44
CA ASN A 85 -1.27 -11.84 -16.53
C ASN A 85 -0.06 -10.94 -16.30
N THR A 86 -0.26 -9.88 -15.53
CA THR A 86 0.84 -9.20 -14.88
C THR A 86 1.36 -10.14 -13.80
N GLY A 87 2.42 -10.89 -14.11
CA GLY A 87 3.18 -11.63 -13.12
C GLY A 87 3.45 -10.69 -11.95
N PHE A 88 3.19 -11.11 -10.73
CA PHE A 88 3.09 -10.27 -9.56
C PHE A 88 1.85 -9.38 -9.57
N GLY A 89 0.98 -9.53 -8.60
CA GLY A 89 -0.19 -8.70 -8.35
C GLY A 89 0.09 -7.21 -8.15
N LEU A 90 0.95 -6.62 -8.98
CA LEU A 90 1.22 -5.20 -9.07
C LEU A 90 -0.09 -4.49 -9.50
N GLY A 91 -0.81 -4.03 -8.52
CA GLY A 91 -2.05 -3.27 -8.72
C GLY A 91 -3.36 -3.96 -8.39
N ALA A 92 -3.35 -5.19 -7.90
CA ALA A 92 -4.56 -5.92 -7.53
C ALA A 92 -4.73 -6.11 -6.03
N VAL A 93 -4.39 -5.11 -5.21
CA VAL A 93 -4.88 -5.12 -3.83
C VAL A 93 -6.37 -4.79 -3.88
N PRO A 94 -7.24 -5.65 -3.35
CA PRO A 94 -8.66 -5.37 -3.26
C PRO A 94 -8.91 -4.01 -2.62
N SER A 95 -9.89 -3.27 -3.10
CA SER A 95 -10.19 -1.91 -2.62
C SER A 95 -10.74 -1.86 -1.18
N GLY A 96 -10.92 -3.01 -0.54
CA GLY A 96 -11.43 -3.14 0.81
C GLY A 96 -12.92 -2.85 0.97
N GLY A 97 -13.67 -2.77 -0.12
CA GLY A 97 -15.08 -2.41 -0.17
C GLY A 97 -15.29 -0.91 0.00
N GLU A 98 -15.68 -0.25 -1.07
CA GLU A 98 -16.02 1.17 -1.08
C GLU A 98 -17.52 1.33 -0.89
N TRP A 99 -17.93 2.32 -0.09
CA TRP A 99 -19.36 2.63 0.09
C TRP A 99 -19.87 3.53 -1.03
N PHE A 100 -19.07 4.52 -1.42
CA PHE A 100 -19.38 5.41 -2.54
C PHE A 100 -18.67 4.92 -3.79
N ASP A 101 -19.41 4.77 -4.89
CA ASP A 101 -18.83 4.51 -6.21
C ASP A 101 -18.18 5.80 -6.75
N LEU A 102 -16.89 5.96 -6.45
CA LEU A 102 -16.06 7.08 -6.90
C LEU A 102 -14.96 6.63 -7.87
N GLU A 103 -15.09 5.44 -8.43
CA GLU A 103 -14.22 4.90 -9.46
C GLU A 103 -15.04 4.63 -10.74
N SER A 104 -14.46 4.88 -11.89
CA SER A 104 -15.05 4.53 -13.18
C SER A 104 -14.00 4.01 -14.14
N THR A 105 -14.40 3.02 -14.91
CA THR A 105 -13.57 2.44 -15.97
C THR A 105 -13.86 3.16 -17.27
N VAL A 106 -12.83 3.75 -17.87
CA VAL A 106 -12.91 4.43 -19.18
C VAL A 106 -12.77 3.42 -20.30
N GLU A 107 -11.82 2.49 -20.16
CA GLU A 107 -11.58 1.41 -21.13
C GLU A 107 -11.02 0.19 -20.39
N GLU A 108 -11.59 -0.97 -20.64
CA GLU A 108 -11.07 -2.24 -20.17
C GLU A 108 -11.08 -3.25 -21.31
N GLY A 109 -9.88 -3.64 -21.75
CA GLY A 109 -9.67 -4.56 -22.84
C GLY A 109 -8.41 -5.37 -22.66
N GLU A 110 -8.13 -6.27 -23.59
CA GLU A 110 -6.97 -7.17 -23.54
C GLU A 110 -5.64 -6.43 -23.42
N HIS A 111 -5.52 -5.25 -24.06
CA HIS A 111 -4.26 -4.50 -24.12
C HIS A 111 -4.29 -3.18 -23.35
N VAL A 112 -5.44 -2.77 -22.86
CA VAL A 112 -5.64 -1.48 -22.21
C VAL A 112 -6.52 -1.65 -20.98
N ARG A 113 -6.09 -1.06 -19.87
CA ARG A 113 -6.91 -0.84 -18.69
C ARG A 113 -6.77 0.62 -18.29
N TRP A 114 -7.85 1.38 -18.43
CA TRP A 114 -7.88 2.79 -18.09
C TRP A 114 -8.99 3.09 -17.10
N ARG A 115 -8.60 3.52 -15.91
CA ARG A 115 -9.51 3.84 -14.81
C ARG A 115 -9.23 5.22 -14.28
N HIS A 116 -10.24 5.84 -13.71
CA HIS A 116 -10.10 7.05 -12.91
C HIS A 116 -10.93 6.96 -11.64
N ARG A 117 -10.47 7.65 -10.58
CA ARG A 117 -11.14 7.63 -9.30
C ARG A 117 -10.85 8.87 -8.47
N PHE A 118 -11.73 9.13 -7.52
CA PHE A 118 -11.42 10.00 -6.39
C PHE A 118 -10.88 9.16 -5.24
N ASP A 119 -9.58 9.24 -4.99
CA ASP A 119 -8.91 8.55 -3.89
C ASP A 119 -9.08 9.30 -2.55
N ARG A 120 -9.35 10.62 -2.61
CA ARG A 120 -9.76 11.47 -1.48
C ARG A 120 -10.94 12.32 -1.93
N PHE A 121 -11.94 12.35 -1.08
CA PHE A 121 -13.11 13.21 -1.26
C PHE A 121 -13.75 13.40 0.11
N ASN A 122 -13.25 14.37 0.89
CA ASN A 122 -13.69 14.55 2.26
C ASN A 122 -13.75 16.03 2.67
N VAL A 123 -14.49 16.27 3.74
CA VAL A 123 -14.55 17.53 4.44
C VAL A 123 -14.19 17.31 5.91
N GLY A 124 -13.26 18.11 6.39
CA GLY A 124 -12.87 18.19 7.78
C GLY A 124 -13.42 19.44 8.44
N TRP A 125 -13.83 19.33 9.70
CA TRP A 125 -14.26 20.43 10.55
C TRP A 125 -13.51 20.40 11.87
N SER A 126 -12.79 21.48 12.18
CA SER A 126 -11.99 21.64 13.39
C SER A 126 -12.56 22.80 14.22
N PRO A 127 -13.62 22.56 15.03
CA PRO A 127 -14.26 23.61 15.84
C PRO A 127 -13.36 24.13 16.96
N SER A 128 -12.39 23.34 17.39
CA SER A 128 -11.43 23.68 18.42
C SER A 128 -10.07 23.00 18.16
N ARG A 129 -9.05 23.40 18.93
CA ARG A 129 -7.72 22.74 18.87
C ARG A 129 -7.70 21.31 19.43
N SER A 130 -8.76 20.92 20.12
CA SER A 130 -8.87 19.59 20.76
C SER A 130 -9.82 18.63 20.04
N MET A 131 -10.38 19.03 18.88
CA MET A 131 -11.37 18.21 18.18
C MET A 131 -11.31 18.42 16.67
N ASP A 132 -11.24 17.31 15.93
CA ASP A 132 -11.40 17.25 14.48
C ASP A 132 -12.49 16.23 14.12
N LEU A 133 -13.38 16.59 13.21
CA LEU A 133 -14.33 15.71 12.57
C LEU A 133 -14.06 15.68 11.07
N THR A 134 -13.94 14.50 10.48
CA THR A 134 -13.74 14.34 9.02
C THR A 134 -14.78 13.34 8.48
N VAL A 135 -15.43 13.68 7.38
CA VAL A 135 -16.42 12.82 6.74
C VAL A 135 -16.13 12.71 5.26
N GLY A 136 -16.21 11.49 4.73
CA GLY A 136 -15.97 11.16 3.31
C GLY A 136 -14.78 10.23 3.13
N ARG A 137 -14.32 10.11 1.87
CA ARG A 137 -13.17 9.26 1.51
C ARG A 137 -11.87 9.89 1.96
N GLN A 138 -11.21 9.25 2.91
CA GLN A 138 -10.01 9.75 3.59
C GLN A 138 -9.00 8.64 3.86
N ALA A 139 -7.71 8.99 4.04
CA ALA A 139 -6.71 8.05 4.49
C ALA A 139 -6.83 7.84 6.00
N VAL A 140 -6.93 6.59 6.41
CA VAL A 140 -6.82 6.19 7.81
C VAL A 140 -5.74 5.10 7.90
N SER A 141 -4.82 5.22 8.87
CA SER A 141 -3.79 4.24 9.13
C SER A 141 -3.51 4.18 10.62
N TRP A 142 -3.53 2.97 11.16
CA TRP A 142 -3.30 2.71 12.58
C TRP A 142 -2.18 1.71 12.85
N GLY A 143 -1.53 1.20 11.80
CA GLY A 143 -0.39 0.30 11.93
C GLY A 143 0.80 0.95 12.63
N THR A 144 1.54 0.16 13.37
CA THR A 144 2.74 0.56 14.12
C THR A 144 4.01 0.05 13.46
N THR A 145 3.99 -1.17 12.90
CA THR A 145 5.07 -1.74 12.08
C THR A 145 5.12 -1.07 10.69
N LEU A 146 6.20 -1.27 9.94
CA LEU A 146 6.47 -0.51 8.70
C LEU A 146 5.95 -1.21 7.45
N PHE A 147 6.12 -2.53 7.35
CA PHE A 147 5.79 -3.33 6.17
C PHE A 147 4.60 -4.26 6.43
N LEU A 148 4.69 -5.10 7.44
CA LEU A 148 3.66 -6.06 7.81
C LEU A 148 2.87 -5.51 8.99
N THR A 149 1.69 -4.93 8.70
CA THR A 149 0.89 -4.15 9.64
C THR A 149 -0.45 -4.81 9.98
N PRO A 150 -0.46 -5.98 10.68
CA PRO A 150 -1.70 -6.70 10.97
C PRO A 150 -2.69 -5.92 11.84
N ALA A 151 -2.22 -4.92 12.60
CA ALA A 151 -3.06 -4.07 13.43
C ALA A 151 -3.64 -2.86 12.68
N ASP A 152 -3.33 -2.67 11.39
CA ASP A 152 -3.99 -1.64 10.58
C ASP A 152 -5.31 -2.19 10.00
N PRO A 153 -6.49 -1.75 10.50
CA PRO A 153 -7.78 -2.24 10.04
C PRO A 153 -8.25 -1.56 8.74
N PHE A 154 -7.45 -0.61 8.19
CA PHE A 154 -7.83 0.23 7.06
C PHE A 154 -6.83 0.15 5.91
N LEU A 155 -7.00 -0.81 5.00
CA LEU A 155 -6.23 -0.98 3.77
C LEU A 155 -4.70 -0.87 3.99
N PRO A 156 -4.07 -1.86 4.61
CA PRO A 156 -2.63 -1.86 4.81
C PRO A 156 -1.89 -1.77 3.47
N PHE A 157 -0.70 -1.17 3.48
CA PHE A 157 0.14 -1.08 2.29
C PHE A 157 0.58 -2.48 1.86
N SER A 158 0.52 -2.78 0.55
CA SER A 158 1.19 -3.98 0.03
C SER A 158 2.70 -3.73 0.01
N PRO A 159 3.52 -4.54 0.68
CA PRO A 159 4.97 -4.39 0.66
C PRO A 159 5.58 -4.64 -0.72
N SER A 160 4.86 -5.30 -1.62
CA SER A 160 5.32 -5.65 -2.96
C SER A 160 4.95 -4.62 -4.04
N ASP A 161 4.17 -3.56 -3.74
CA ASP A 161 3.81 -2.53 -4.74
C ASP A 161 4.75 -1.31 -4.67
N PRO A 162 5.74 -1.19 -5.59
CA PRO A 162 6.69 -0.08 -5.60
C PRO A 162 6.11 1.22 -6.13
N PHE A 163 4.94 1.16 -6.78
CA PHE A 163 4.35 2.31 -7.46
C PHE A 163 3.28 3.00 -6.62
N ARG A 164 2.93 2.44 -5.48
CA ARG A 164 1.92 3.00 -4.59
C ARG A 164 2.56 3.97 -3.61
N GLN A 165 2.48 5.25 -3.92
CA GLN A 165 3.04 6.32 -3.07
C GLN A 165 2.09 6.74 -1.94
N PHE A 166 0.80 6.46 -2.05
CA PHE A 166 -0.23 6.87 -1.08
C PHE A 166 -1.12 5.69 -0.70
N ARG A 167 -1.52 5.64 0.56
CA ARG A 167 -2.54 4.69 1.01
C ARG A 167 -3.86 4.98 0.33
N GLY A 168 -4.63 3.95 0.01
CA GLY A 168 -5.99 4.08 -0.48
C GLY A 168 -6.89 4.81 0.52
N GLY A 169 -7.85 5.57 0.02
CA GLY A 169 -8.87 6.19 0.82
C GLY A 169 -9.94 5.19 1.24
N VAL A 170 -10.53 5.40 2.42
CA VAL A 170 -11.69 4.66 2.92
C VAL A 170 -12.85 5.63 3.17
N ASP A 171 -14.07 5.20 2.88
CA ASP A 171 -15.30 5.99 3.13
C ASP A 171 -15.68 5.89 4.59
N ALA A 172 -15.48 6.98 5.36
CA ALA A 172 -15.65 6.96 6.80
C ALA A 172 -16.08 8.31 7.39
N GLY A 173 -16.77 8.24 8.53
CA GLY A 173 -16.84 9.31 9.51
C GLY A 173 -15.76 9.09 10.57
N ARG A 174 -14.95 10.10 10.86
CA ARG A 174 -13.85 10.06 11.80
C ARG A 174 -13.89 11.22 12.77
N LEU A 175 -13.88 10.94 14.07
CA LEU A 175 -13.80 11.92 15.14
C LEU A 175 -12.48 11.73 15.88
N ARG A 176 -11.64 12.77 15.93
CA ARG A 176 -10.42 12.80 16.73
C ARG A 176 -10.54 13.80 17.86
N LEU A 177 -10.16 13.36 19.04
CA LEU A 177 -10.07 14.19 20.24
C LEU A 177 -8.63 14.19 20.75
N TYR A 178 -8.16 15.33 21.21
CA TYR A 178 -6.81 15.53 21.73
C TYR A 178 -6.87 15.96 23.20
N PRO A 179 -6.98 14.97 24.14
CA PRO A 179 -7.06 15.27 25.57
C PRO A 179 -5.75 15.80 26.17
N GLY A 180 -4.65 15.66 25.43
CA GLY A 180 -3.33 16.17 25.82
C GLY A 180 -2.36 16.23 24.65
N PRO A 181 -1.19 16.84 24.84
CA PRO A 181 -0.23 17.10 23.75
C PRO A 181 0.29 15.82 23.09
N LEU A 182 0.35 14.71 23.84
CA LEU A 182 0.91 13.43 23.39
C LEU A 182 -0.14 12.32 23.39
N SER A 183 -1.44 12.67 23.43
CA SER A 183 -2.53 11.70 23.53
C SER A 183 -3.64 12.05 22.56
N SER A 184 -4.22 11.04 21.93
CA SER A 184 -5.39 11.19 21.07
C SER A 184 -6.36 10.03 21.25
N LEU A 185 -7.64 10.33 21.04
CA LEU A 185 -8.70 9.35 20.85
C LEU A 185 -9.22 9.51 19.41
N ASP A 186 -9.43 8.41 18.72
CA ASP A 186 -9.79 8.37 17.32
C ASP A 186 -10.92 7.37 17.11
N LEU A 187 -12.13 7.86 16.87
CA LEU A 187 -13.30 7.05 16.56
C LEU A 187 -13.51 7.06 15.05
N VAL A 188 -13.56 5.87 14.45
CA VAL A 188 -13.84 5.68 13.02
C VAL A 188 -15.07 4.81 12.85
N VAL A 189 -16.01 5.28 12.03
CA VAL A 189 -17.18 4.53 11.57
C VAL A 189 -17.11 4.44 10.06
N ARG A 190 -16.99 3.22 9.53
CA ARG A 190 -16.79 2.91 8.12
C ARG A 190 -17.84 1.91 7.64
N PRO A 191 -18.79 2.29 6.82
CA PRO A 191 -19.59 1.35 6.04
C PRO A 191 -18.75 0.80 4.90
N THR A 192 -18.96 -0.47 4.53
CA THR A 192 -18.32 -1.13 3.38
C THR A 192 -19.35 -1.90 2.59
N ALA A 193 -19.23 -1.87 1.27
CA ALA A 193 -20.01 -2.68 0.35
C ALA A 193 -19.08 -3.57 -0.46
N THR A 194 -19.28 -4.87 -0.38
CA THR A 194 -18.51 -5.88 -1.12
C THR A 194 -19.45 -6.80 -1.87
N ALA A 195 -18.93 -7.65 -2.74
CA ALA A 195 -19.72 -8.68 -3.41
C ALA A 195 -20.39 -9.66 -2.42
N MET A 196 -19.95 -9.69 -1.16
CA MET A 196 -20.49 -10.55 -0.09
C MET A 196 -21.56 -9.85 0.76
N GLY A 197 -21.80 -8.54 0.54
CA GLY A 197 -22.78 -7.75 1.26
C GLY A 197 -22.22 -6.47 1.86
N GLU A 198 -23.07 -5.81 2.64
CA GLU A 198 -22.75 -4.59 3.35
C GLU A 198 -22.35 -4.91 4.79
N GLU A 199 -21.32 -4.25 5.27
CA GLU A 199 -20.78 -4.46 6.61
C GLU A 199 -20.40 -3.11 7.25
N LEU A 200 -20.42 -3.08 8.57
CA LEU A 200 -20.08 -1.90 9.34
C LEU A 200 -18.84 -2.17 10.20
N THR A 201 -17.87 -1.27 10.09
CA THR A 201 -16.73 -1.15 10.99
C THR A 201 -16.91 0.05 11.89
N ALA A 202 -16.82 -0.12 13.21
CA ALA A 202 -16.85 0.95 14.19
C ALA A 202 -15.79 0.68 15.26
N LEU A 203 -14.72 1.46 15.24
CA LEU A 203 -13.53 1.26 16.06
C LEU A 203 -13.15 2.53 16.81
N LEU A 204 -12.78 2.39 18.08
CA LEU A 204 -12.19 3.44 18.90
C LEU A 204 -10.73 3.12 19.18
N ARG A 205 -9.81 4.03 18.85
CA ARG A 205 -8.38 3.95 19.14
C ARG A 205 -8.00 4.99 20.19
N GLY A 206 -7.21 4.57 21.16
CA GLY A 206 -6.41 5.45 22.02
C GLY A 206 -4.94 5.39 21.60
N LEU A 207 -4.28 6.53 21.60
CA LEU A 207 -2.84 6.65 21.40
C LEU A 207 -2.27 7.59 22.45
N THR A 208 -1.14 7.23 23.06
CA THR A 208 -0.41 8.08 23.98
C THR A 208 1.08 7.80 23.93
N THR A 209 1.88 8.78 24.33
CA THR A 209 3.32 8.59 24.52
C THR A 209 3.63 8.56 26.01
N TRP A 210 4.28 7.48 26.47
CA TRP A 210 4.74 7.33 27.82
C TRP A 210 6.25 7.08 27.84
N LYS A 211 7.00 8.00 28.47
CA LYS A 211 8.45 8.03 28.36
C LYS A 211 8.88 8.14 26.89
N ASN A 212 9.60 7.14 26.37
CA ASN A 212 10.09 7.08 24.98
C ASN A 212 9.31 6.04 24.14
N TRP A 213 8.13 5.62 24.60
CA TRP A 213 7.28 4.65 23.92
C TRP A 213 5.97 5.30 23.49
N GLU A 214 5.65 5.19 22.23
CA GLU A 214 4.31 5.40 21.72
C GLU A 214 3.51 4.12 21.96
N LEU A 215 2.39 4.23 22.65
CA LEU A 215 1.49 3.13 22.96
C LEU A 215 0.15 3.41 22.30
N SER A 216 -0.40 2.43 21.63
CA SER A 216 -1.72 2.52 21.02
C SER A 216 -2.53 1.25 21.30
N GLY A 217 -3.86 1.41 21.28
CA GLY A 217 -4.77 0.29 21.31
C GLY A 217 -6.10 0.69 20.70
N TRP A 218 -6.73 -0.23 20.00
CA TRP A 218 -8.06 -0.01 19.46
C TRP A 218 -8.95 -1.23 19.71
N GLY A 219 -10.26 -0.98 19.71
CA GLY A 219 -11.25 -2.04 19.84
C GLY A 219 -12.61 -1.61 19.33
N GLY A 220 -13.46 -2.59 19.04
CA GLY A 220 -14.81 -2.40 18.55
C GLY A 220 -15.25 -3.49 17.60
N THR A 221 -15.98 -3.11 16.57
CA THR A 221 -16.50 -4.01 15.53
C THR A 221 -15.76 -3.76 14.22
N LEU A 222 -15.11 -4.80 13.68
CA LEU A 222 -14.42 -4.79 12.39
C LEU A 222 -15.16 -5.72 11.43
N TYR A 223 -15.81 -5.16 10.39
CA TYR A 223 -16.65 -5.88 9.45
C TYR A 223 -17.70 -6.79 10.15
N GLY A 224 -18.36 -6.26 11.15
CA GLY A 224 -19.36 -6.99 11.94
C GLY A 224 -18.82 -7.86 13.08
N ASP A 225 -17.53 -8.22 13.07
CA ASP A 225 -16.89 -9.06 14.08
C ASP A 225 -16.27 -8.22 15.21
N ARG A 226 -16.21 -8.78 16.43
CA ARG A 226 -15.49 -8.17 17.54
C ARG A 226 -13.99 -8.27 17.34
N ALA A 227 -13.30 -7.15 17.42
CA ALA A 227 -11.84 -7.10 17.27
C ALA A 227 -11.21 -6.09 18.22
N GLY A 228 -9.94 -6.32 18.52
CA GLY A 228 -9.10 -5.39 19.26
C GLY A 228 -7.62 -5.60 18.98
N ALA A 229 -6.85 -4.52 19.13
CA ALA A 229 -5.41 -4.56 18.94
C ALA A 229 -4.67 -3.68 19.93
N LEU A 230 -3.40 -4.01 20.11
CA LEU A 230 -2.41 -3.21 20.84
C LEU A 230 -1.20 -2.99 19.94
N GLY A 231 -0.59 -1.82 20.05
CA GLY A 231 0.63 -1.44 19.35
C GLY A 231 1.57 -0.70 20.29
N ALA A 232 2.87 -0.93 20.12
CA ALA A 232 3.91 -0.20 20.82
C ALA A 232 5.08 0.08 19.88
N ALA A 233 5.59 1.32 19.89
CA ALA A 233 6.81 1.70 19.21
C ALA A 233 7.71 2.51 20.15
N GLY A 234 9.00 2.16 20.17
CA GLY A 234 9.95 2.84 21.05
C GLY A 234 11.38 2.46 20.73
N ALA A 235 12.32 2.83 21.59
CA ALA A 235 13.73 2.54 21.40
C ALA A 235 14.28 1.66 22.54
N VAL A 236 15.02 0.63 22.15
CA VAL A 236 15.81 -0.22 23.07
C VAL A 236 17.28 -0.12 22.64
N GLY A 237 18.06 0.63 23.40
CA GLY A 237 19.42 0.96 23.01
C GLY A 237 19.46 1.78 21.71
N VAL A 238 20.05 1.21 20.67
CA VAL A 238 20.22 1.84 19.35
C VAL A 238 19.19 1.36 18.30
N TRP A 239 18.29 0.48 18.71
CA TRP A 239 17.26 -0.09 17.85
C TRP A 239 15.91 0.55 18.14
N ALA A 240 15.20 0.96 17.10
CA ALA A 240 13.77 1.17 17.19
C ALA A 240 13.08 -0.19 17.17
N VAL A 241 12.12 -0.37 18.08
CA VAL A 241 11.36 -1.61 18.27
C VAL A 241 9.89 -1.30 18.08
N ARG A 242 9.20 -2.12 17.28
CA ARG A 242 7.77 -2.00 16.99
C ARG A 242 7.09 -3.32 17.21
N VAL A 243 5.95 -3.31 17.87
CA VAL A 243 5.17 -4.53 18.15
C VAL A 243 3.71 -4.26 17.89
N GLU A 244 3.04 -5.22 17.29
CA GLU A 244 1.58 -5.24 17.13
C GLU A 244 1.03 -6.59 17.58
N ALA A 245 -0.15 -6.56 18.18
CA ALA A 245 -0.93 -7.75 18.49
C ALA A 245 -2.41 -7.46 18.25
N VAL A 246 -3.10 -8.37 17.58
CA VAL A 246 -4.53 -8.28 17.24
C VAL A 246 -5.22 -9.55 17.66
N ILE A 247 -6.42 -9.40 18.18
CA ILE A 247 -7.36 -10.50 18.42
C ILE A 247 -8.68 -10.17 17.70
N ARG A 248 -9.28 -11.16 17.05
CA ARG A 248 -10.57 -11.03 16.39
C ARG A 248 -11.38 -12.30 16.54
N GLU A 249 -12.68 -12.14 16.81
CA GLU A 249 -13.63 -13.24 16.84
C GLU A 249 -14.32 -13.34 15.46
N ILE A 250 -14.05 -14.41 14.71
CA ILE A 250 -14.65 -14.68 13.41
C ILE A 250 -15.42 -15.99 13.52
N ARG A 251 -16.74 -15.96 13.26
CA ARG A 251 -17.60 -17.15 13.30
C ARG A 251 -17.42 -17.99 14.58
N GLY A 252 -17.29 -17.31 15.73
CA GLY A 252 -17.11 -17.93 17.05
C GLY A 252 -15.71 -18.49 17.31
N ARG A 253 -14.73 -18.22 16.47
CA ARG A 253 -13.31 -18.58 16.70
C ARG A 253 -12.50 -17.31 16.95
N VAL A 254 -11.66 -17.37 17.97
CA VAL A 254 -10.71 -16.30 18.26
C VAL A 254 -9.44 -16.53 17.44
N ILE A 255 -9.10 -15.54 16.63
CA ILE A 255 -7.92 -15.53 15.77
C ILE A 255 -6.96 -14.45 16.27
N GLY A 256 -5.69 -14.84 16.44
CA GLY A 256 -4.60 -13.94 16.79
C GLY A 256 -3.73 -13.61 15.58
N ARG A 257 -3.29 -12.36 15.50
CA ARG A 257 -2.32 -11.84 14.53
C ARG A 257 -1.31 -11.01 15.29
N GLY A 258 -0.07 -10.91 14.81
CA GLY A 258 0.91 -10.05 15.44
C GLY A 258 2.15 -9.85 14.57
N SER A 259 2.86 -8.76 14.82
CA SER A 259 4.12 -8.44 14.16
C SER A 259 5.13 -7.86 15.14
N LEU A 260 6.40 -8.08 14.83
CA LEU A 260 7.55 -7.52 15.54
C LEU A 260 8.49 -6.91 14.52
N GLY A 261 8.84 -5.63 14.69
CA GLY A 261 9.76 -4.90 13.84
C GLY A 261 10.95 -4.36 14.63
N LEU A 262 12.12 -4.40 13.98
CA LEU A 262 13.36 -3.79 14.44
C LEU A 262 13.91 -2.92 13.32
N ASP A 263 14.19 -1.66 13.59
CA ASP A 263 14.82 -0.80 12.60
C ASP A 263 15.98 0.00 13.20
N ARG A 264 16.95 0.33 12.33
CA ARG A 264 18.15 1.07 12.72
C ARG A 264 18.80 1.77 11.53
N ILE A 265 19.38 2.95 11.81
CA ILE A 265 20.32 3.61 10.92
C ILE A 265 21.73 3.21 11.32
N LEU A 266 22.50 2.66 10.38
CA LEU A 266 23.90 2.32 10.49
C LEU A 266 24.73 3.31 9.70
N GLN A 267 25.92 3.67 10.22
CA GLN A 267 26.87 4.52 9.49
C GLN A 267 27.84 3.64 8.69
N VAL A 268 27.77 3.70 7.37
CA VAL A 268 28.64 2.95 6.45
C VAL A 268 29.31 3.93 5.51
N GLY A 269 30.65 4.04 5.57
CA GLY A 269 31.40 4.98 4.73
C GLY A 269 31.00 6.46 4.96
N GLY A 270 30.59 6.81 6.18
CA GLY A 270 30.12 8.17 6.54
C GLY A 270 28.74 8.52 6.02
N ARG A 271 27.96 7.54 5.60
CA ARG A 271 26.58 7.70 5.08
C ARG A 271 25.61 6.76 5.76
N ASP A 272 24.34 7.08 5.70
CA ASP A 272 23.28 6.34 6.36
C ASP A 272 22.87 5.11 5.57
N LEU A 273 22.96 3.95 6.21
CA LEU A 273 22.32 2.69 5.80
C LEU A 273 21.14 2.45 6.74
N PHE A 274 19.92 2.60 6.25
CA PHE A 274 18.71 2.26 6.98
C PHE A 274 18.38 0.78 6.77
N VAL A 275 18.15 0.05 7.84
CA VAL A 275 17.81 -1.38 7.82
C VAL A 275 16.58 -1.63 8.66
N VAL A 276 15.64 -2.41 8.13
CA VAL A 276 14.43 -2.87 8.82
C VAL A 276 14.36 -4.38 8.73
N LEU A 277 14.04 -5.00 9.85
CA LEU A 277 13.72 -6.42 9.95
C LEU A 277 12.34 -6.54 10.61
N GLU A 278 11.41 -7.22 9.95
CA GLU A 278 10.09 -7.50 10.51
C GLU A 278 9.73 -8.98 10.39
N TYR A 279 8.97 -9.46 11.35
CA TYR A 279 8.34 -10.76 11.36
C TYR A 279 6.87 -10.61 11.69
N GLN A 280 6.03 -11.34 10.96
CA GLN A 280 4.58 -11.42 11.20
C GLN A 280 4.16 -12.88 11.36
N ARG A 281 3.23 -13.10 12.31
CA ARG A 281 2.39 -14.28 12.34
C ARG A 281 0.94 -13.86 12.21
N ASP A 282 0.26 -14.36 11.18
CA ASP A 282 -1.12 -14.01 10.85
C ASP A 282 -2.02 -15.24 10.88
N GLY A 283 -2.91 -15.31 11.88
CA GLY A 283 -3.84 -16.41 12.02
C GLY A 283 -4.92 -16.51 10.93
N LEU A 284 -5.11 -15.45 10.13
CA LEU A 284 -6.01 -15.44 8.97
C LEU A 284 -5.35 -16.04 7.72
N ALA A 285 -4.04 -16.03 7.66
CA ALA A 285 -3.27 -16.47 6.51
C ALA A 285 -3.02 -17.99 6.52
N ALA A 286 -2.55 -18.53 5.41
CA ALA A 286 -2.37 -19.96 5.18
C ALA A 286 -1.12 -20.51 5.88
N ALA A 287 -1.25 -21.71 6.45
CA ALA A 287 -0.11 -22.44 7.00
C ALA A 287 0.77 -23.12 5.94
N GLY A 288 0.38 -23.05 4.67
CA GLY A 288 1.10 -23.64 3.54
C GLY A 288 0.29 -23.64 2.26
N PRO A 289 0.88 -24.12 1.14
CA PRO A 289 0.35 -23.98 -0.21
C PRO A 289 -1.03 -24.58 -0.46
N SER A 290 -1.39 -25.65 0.25
CA SER A 290 -2.70 -26.31 0.09
C SER A 290 -3.89 -25.41 0.44
N ALA A 291 -3.68 -24.34 1.19
CA ALA A 291 -4.72 -23.42 1.61
C ALA A 291 -4.68 -22.06 0.88
N TYR A 292 -3.73 -21.81 -0.02
CA TYR A 292 -3.59 -20.50 -0.67
C TYR A 292 -4.81 -20.10 -1.50
N LEU A 293 -5.41 -21.04 -2.23
CA LEU A 293 -6.62 -20.75 -3.00
C LEU A 293 -7.80 -20.40 -2.11
N ASP A 294 -7.95 -21.05 -0.97
CA ASP A 294 -9.01 -20.75 -0.01
C ASP A 294 -8.81 -19.34 0.58
N ILE A 295 -7.55 -18.98 0.88
CA ILE A 295 -7.22 -17.62 1.36
C ILE A 295 -7.55 -16.57 0.29
N LEU A 296 -7.16 -16.77 -0.97
CA LEU A 296 -7.45 -15.83 -2.06
C LEU A 296 -8.96 -15.61 -2.27
N GLN A 297 -9.78 -16.61 -1.96
CA GLN A 297 -11.24 -16.53 -2.02
C GLN A 297 -11.89 -16.09 -0.71
N SER A 298 -11.13 -15.94 0.36
CA SER A 298 -11.66 -15.55 1.67
C SER A 298 -12.18 -14.11 1.68
N PRO A 299 -13.21 -13.82 2.49
CA PRO A 299 -13.68 -12.45 2.70
C PRO A 299 -12.58 -11.50 3.14
N GLU A 300 -11.70 -11.97 4.00
CA GLU A 300 -10.63 -11.21 4.60
C GLU A 300 -9.59 -10.77 3.55
N PHE A 301 -9.26 -11.67 2.61
CA PHE A 301 -8.37 -11.33 1.49
C PHE A 301 -9.07 -10.36 0.51
N GLN A 302 -10.33 -10.62 0.17
CA GLN A 302 -11.11 -9.78 -0.75
C GLN A 302 -11.33 -8.36 -0.21
N ARG A 303 -11.33 -8.17 1.12
CA ARG A 303 -11.38 -6.86 1.78
C ARG A 303 -10.01 -6.18 1.89
N GLY A 304 -8.93 -6.84 1.46
CA GLY A 304 -7.57 -6.30 1.56
C GLY A 304 -7.00 -6.31 2.98
N GLU A 305 -7.51 -7.15 3.87
CA GLU A 305 -7.03 -7.27 5.25
C GLU A 305 -5.70 -8.05 5.35
N LEU A 306 -5.38 -8.85 4.33
CA LEU A 306 -4.15 -9.64 4.23
C LEU A 306 -3.20 -9.00 3.23
N GLN A 307 -1.96 -8.82 3.64
CA GLN A 307 -0.88 -8.28 2.80
C GLN A 307 -0.11 -9.38 2.07
N VAL A 308 -0.14 -10.59 2.61
CA VAL A 308 0.59 -11.80 2.19
C VAL A 308 -0.29 -13.03 2.38
N LEU A 309 0.05 -14.15 1.73
CA LEU A 309 -0.72 -15.40 1.84
C LEU A 309 -0.22 -16.30 2.98
N GLY A 310 1.08 -16.23 3.27
CA GLY A 310 1.71 -17.04 4.31
C GLY A 310 1.37 -16.57 5.72
N ARG A 311 1.24 -17.53 6.64
CA ARG A 311 0.98 -17.27 8.05
C ARG A 311 2.17 -16.65 8.75
N ASP A 312 3.36 -17.14 8.47
CA ASP A 312 4.61 -16.71 9.07
C ASP A 312 5.48 -16.08 7.97
N GLU A 313 5.65 -14.76 8.04
CA GLU A 313 6.37 -13.97 7.06
C GLU A 313 7.47 -13.15 7.71
N ALA A 314 8.58 -12.99 7.00
CA ALA A 314 9.66 -12.11 7.40
C ALA A 314 10.01 -11.12 6.30
N VAL A 315 10.36 -9.90 6.70
CA VAL A 315 10.79 -8.82 5.80
C VAL A 315 12.15 -8.33 6.23
N LEU A 316 13.08 -8.24 5.29
CA LEU A 316 14.30 -7.47 5.42
C LEU A 316 14.28 -6.39 4.35
N GLN A 317 14.36 -5.13 4.78
CA GLN A 317 14.52 -3.99 3.88
C GLN A 317 15.81 -3.26 4.24
N ALA A 318 16.57 -2.86 3.22
CA ALA A 318 17.72 -2.00 3.37
C ALA A 318 17.68 -0.89 2.34
N SER A 319 18.11 0.33 2.74
CA SER A 319 18.32 1.43 1.80
C SER A 319 19.57 2.21 2.17
N TYR A 320 20.39 2.53 1.17
CA TYR A 320 21.66 3.20 1.32
C TYR A 320 21.81 4.33 0.31
N GLN A 321 21.96 5.54 0.81
CA GLN A 321 22.21 6.71 -0.02
C GLN A 321 23.72 6.89 -0.21
N PHE A 322 24.27 6.25 -1.24
CA PHE A 322 25.71 6.30 -1.53
C PHE A 322 26.17 7.62 -2.21
N HIS A 323 25.22 8.43 -2.68
CA HIS A 323 25.46 9.76 -3.24
C HIS A 323 24.26 10.65 -2.91
N PRO A 324 24.40 11.99 -2.76
CA PRO A 324 23.25 12.86 -2.48
C PRO A 324 22.06 12.72 -3.44
N LEU A 325 22.32 12.34 -4.69
CA LEU A 325 21.29 12.12 -5.73
C LEU A 325 20.98 10.64 -6.00
N TRP A 326 21.76 9.71 -5.43
CA TRP A 326 21.59 8.28 -5.72
C TRP A 326 21.39 7.46 -4.46
N SER A 327 20.42 6.58 -4.51
CA SER A 327 20.20 5.58 -3.47
C SER A 327 20.00 4.19 -4.06
N VAL A 328 20.54 3.20 -3.39
CA VAL A 328 20.27 1.78 -3.66
C VAL A 328 19.43 1.23 -2.51
N GLY A 329 18.46 0.39 -2.83
CA GLY A 329 17.62 -0.26 -1.85
C GLY A 329 17.32 -1.69 -2.24
N GLY A 330 16.70 -2.42 -1.32
CA GLY A 330 16.22 -3.76 -1.58
C GLY A 330 15.22 -4.19 -0.53
N LEU A 331 14.26 -4.96 -0.96
CA LEU A 331 13.28 -5.65 -0.13
C LEU A 331 13.46 -7.15 -0.32
N TRP A 332 13.47 -7.88 0.78
CA TRP A 332 13.38 -9.33 0.81
C TRP A 332 12.18 -9.69 1.67
N LEU A 333 11.15 -10.21 1.05
CA LEU A 333 9.96 -10.76 1.69
C LEU A 333 10.05 -12.28 1.62
N TRP A 334 9.94 -12.95 2.75
CA TRP A 334 10.17 -14.38 2.88
C TRP A 334 8.98 -15.07 3.57
N ASN A 335 8.31 -15.97 2.84
CA ASN A 335 7.30 -16.86 3.39
C ASN A 335 8.00 -18.07 4.06
N LEU A 336 7.91 -18.12 5.40
CA LEU A 336 8.56 -19.17 6.19
C LEU A 336 7.81 -20.51 6.16
N ASN A 337 6.54 -20.52 5.71
CA ASN A 337 5.71 -21.71 5.65
C ASN A 337 6.01 -22.58 4.44
N ASP A 338 6.30 -21.97 3.28
CA ASP A 338 6.61 -22.66 2.03
C ASP A 338 8.04 -22.43 1.54
N ARG A 339 8.82 -21.62 2.26
CA ARG A 339 10.21 -21.24 1.95
C ARG A 339 10.38 -20.46 0.64
N SER A 340 9.31 -19.89 0.11
CA SER A 340 9.39 -18.99 -1.03
C SER A 340 9.81 -17.59 -0.58
N ALA A 341 10.34 -16.81 -1.52
CA ALA A 341 10.76 -15.46 -1.25
C ALA A 341 10.60 -14.54 -2.46
N LEU A 342 10.42 -13.25 -2.17
CA LEU A 342 10.49 -12.17 -3.14
C LEU A 342 11.69 -11.30 -2.85
N LEU A 343 12.59 -11.17 -3.82
CA LEU A 343 13.71 -10.22 -3.80
C LEU A 343 13.39 -9.04 -4.72
N ALA A 344 13.57 -7.83 -4.23
CA ALA A 344 13.30 -6.61 -4.99
C ALA A 344 14.42 -5.56 -4.82
N PRO A 345 15.61 -5.77 -5.41
CA PRO A 345 16.63 -4.74 -5.48
C PRO A 345 16.19 -3.57 -6.35
N SER A 346 16.54 -2.36 -5.93
CA SER A 346 16.19 -1.12 -6.63
C SER A 346 17.28 -0.06 -6.55
N LEU A 347 17.29 0.82 -7.55
CA LEU A 347 18.15 2.00 -7.63
C LEU A 347 17.27 3.21 -7.89
N ALA A 348 17.53 4.32 -7.21
CA ALA A 348 16.81 5.57 -7.42
C ALA A 348 17.79 6.73 -7.64
N TYR A 349 17.40 7.65 -8.52
CA TYR A 349 18.10 8.87 -8.86
C TYR A 349 17.17 10.07 -8.76
N SER A 350 17.56 11.06 -7.97
CA SER A 350 16.89 12.35 -7.90
C SER A 350 17.45 13.25 -9.00
N ALA A 351 16.71 13.38 -10.11
CA ALA A 351 17.15 14.19 -11.26
C ALA A 351 16.93 15.71 -11.03
N GLY A 352 16.20 16.06 -9.99
CA GLY A 352 15.90 17.43 -9.56
C GLY A 352 14.99 17.42 -8.34
N ASN A 353 14.54 18.57 -7.90
CA ASN A 353 13.65 18.67 -6.74
C ASN A 353 12.28 18.03 -6.98
N GLU A 354 11.87 17.95 -8.24
CA GLU A 354 10.52 17.53 -8.65
C GLU A 354 10.53 16.23 -9.49
N VAL A 355 11.74 15.73 -9.86
CA VAL A 355 11.87 14.58 -10.76
C VAL A 355 12.68 13.47 -10.11
N SER A 356 12.09 12.29 -10.04
CA SER A 356 12.78 11.07 -9.62
C SER A 356 12.71 9.99 -10.71
N ILE A 357 13.82 9.28 -10.88
CA ILE A 357 13.94 8.12 -11.75
C ILE A 357 14.29 6.94 -10.84
N SER A 358 13.60 5.82 -11.01
CA SER A 358 13.95 4.61 -10.30
C SER A 358 13.88 3.40 -11.22
N GLY A 359 14.56 2.34 -10.85
CA GLY A 359 14.49 1.07 -11.53
C GLY A 359 14.78 -0.06 -10.56
N GLY A 360 14.28 -1.23 -10.87
CA GLY A 360 14.46 -2.39 -10.02
C GLY A 360 14.03 -3.68 -10.71
N ILE A 361 14.25 -4.77 -10.00
CA ILE A 361 13.91 -6.10 -10.45
C ILE A 361 13.21 -6.83 -9.32
N TYR A 362 12.08 -7.47 -9.62
CA TYR A 362 11.41 -8.42 -8.73
C TYR A 362 11.80 -9.82 -9.16
N ILE A 363 12.24 -10.64 -8.22
CA ILE A 363 12.65 -12.02 -8.43
C ILE A 363 11.87 -12.88 -7.44
N GLY A 364 10.92 -13.64 -7.95
CA GLY A 364 10.23 -14.66 -7.18
C GLY A 364 11.09 -15.92 -7.09
N LEU A 365 11.22 -16.46 -5.89
CA LEU A 365 11.95 -17.69 -5.57
C LEU A 365 11.01 -18.64 -4.84
N GLY A 366 11.00 -19.91 -5.22
CA GLY A 366 10.16 -20.92 -4.57
C GLY A 366 9.84 -22.08 -5.48
N ASP A 367 9.01 -22.99 -5.00
CA ASP A 367 8.47 -24.10 -5.79
C ASP A 367 7.49 -23.55 -6.85
N SER A 368 7.70 -23.92 -8.11
CA SER A 368 6.83 -23.57 -9.24
C SER A 368 6.11 -24.79 -9.83
N ALA A 369 6.31 -25.99 -9.29
CA ALA A 369 5.74 -27.22 -9.80
C ALA A 369 4.24 -27.32 -9.45
N ILE A 370 3.39 -27.00 -10.42
CA ILE A 370 1.93 -27.04 -10.28
C ILE A 370 1.44 -28.47 -10.30
N THR A 371 0.59 -28.82 -9.34
CA THR A 371 -0.11 -30.10 -9.27
C THR A 371 -1.59 -29.87 -8.99
N LEU A 372 -2.43 -30.89 -9.22
CA LEU A 372 -3.86 -30.80 -8.88
C LEU A 372 -4.10 -30.55 -7.39
N GLU A 373 -3.22 -31.06 -6.53
CA GLU A 373 -3.30 -30.87 -5.07
C GLU A 373 -2.68 -29.54 -4.61
N ARG A 374 -1.76 -28.96 -5.41
CA ARG A 374 -1.08 -27.70 -5.15
C ARG A 374 -1.08 -26.84 -6.40
N PRO A 375 -2.22 -26.24 -6.74
CA PRO A 375 -2.33 -25.34 -7.91
C PRO A 375 -1.56 -24.01 -7.71
N LEU A 376 -1.28 -23.65 -6.46
CA LEU A 376 -0.32 -22.60 -6.07
C LEU A 376 0.75 -23.25 -5.20
N PRO A 377 1.86 -23.76 -5.77
CA PRO A 377 2.87 -24.53 -5.05
C PRO A 377 3.63 -23.70 -4.01
N SER A 378 3.75 -22.41 -4.22
CA SER A 378 4.31 -21.45 -3.27
C SER A 378 3.77 -20.04 -3.53
N GLU A 379 3.95 -19.13 -2.58
CA GLU A 379 3.46 -17.76 -2.70
C GLU A 379 4.20 -16.97 -3.77
N PHE A 380 5.53 -17.08 -3.80
CA PHE A 380 6.39 -16.27 -4.68
C PHE A 380 7.01 -17.03 -5.85
N GLY A 381 7.02 -18.37 -5.82
CA GLY A 381 7.73 -19.18 -6.83
C GLY A 381 7.13 -19.10 -8.24
N LEU A 382 5.84 -18.82 -8.37
CA LEU A 382 5.17 -18.60 -9.66
C LEU A 382 5.36 -17.18 -10.20
N ALA A 383 5.89 -16.28 -9.40
CA ALA A 383 6.17 -14.93 -9.83
C ALA A 383 7.43 -14.91 -10.71
N GLY A 384 7.25 -14.68 -11.99
CA GLY A 384 8.36 -14.49 -12.92
C GLY A 384 9.23 -13.29 -12.55
N THR A 385 10.49 -13.31 -13.01
CA THR A 385 11.34 -12.13 -12.88
C THR A 385 10.73 -10.96 -13.64
N THR A 386 10.51 -9.84 -12.94
CA THR A 386 9.95 -8.62 -13.51
C THR A 386 10.90 -7.45 -13.30
N GLY A 387 11.42 -6.90 -14.38
CA GLY A 387 12.18 -5.64 -14.37
C GLY A 387 11.28 -4.44 -14.60
N PHE A 388 11.60 -3.31 -13.97
CA PHE A 388 10.92 -2.06 -14.19
C PHE A 388 11.87 -0.87 -14.20
N ALA A 389 11.46 0.20 -14.90
CA ALA A 389 11.97 1.55 -14.69
C ALA A 389 10.79 2.46 -14.41
N SER A 390 11.00 3.55 -13.67
CA SER A 390 9.94 4.51 -13.34
C SER A 390 10.47 5.92 -13.42
N LEU A 391 9.69 6.81 -14.01
CA LEU A 391 9.87 8.24 -13.98
C LEU A 391 8.69 8.86 -13.23
N SER A 392 8.98 9.65 -12.21
CA SER A 392 7.97 10.40 -11.45
C SER A 392 8.30 11.89 -11.49
N TRP A 393 7.30 12.70 -11.81
CA TRP A 393 7.38 14.15 -11.78
C TRP A 393 6.31 14.69 -10.84
N PHE A 394 6.74 15.50 -9.88
CA PHE A 394 5.91 16.10 -8.83
C PHE A 394 5.75 17.61 -9.10
N PHE A 395 4.60 18.18 -8.77
CA PHE A 395 4.31 19.61 -8.94
C PHE A 395 3.33 20.14 -7.90
#